data_070b3906f141be70ecbf7eddd9c7512b
#
_entry.id   070b3906f141be70ecbf7eddd9c7512b
#
_cell.length_a   1.000
_cell.length_b   1.000
_cell.length_c   1.000
_cell.angle_alpha   90.00
_cell.angle_beta   90.00
_cell.angle_gamma   90.00
#
_symmetry.space_group_name_H-M   'P 1'
#
loop_
_entity.id
_entity.type
_entity.pdbx_description
1 polymer ?
#
loop_
_entity_poly.entity_id
_entity_poly.type
_entity_poly.pdbx_seq_one_letter_code
_entity_poly.pdbx_strand_id
1 'polypeptide(L)'
;MGSYAVLRNRDFLVYLIGRFVASLGQQMLSVAVDWELYERTHSALALGFVGLSQMIPMVACTLPAGHVADNFSRKRIILMMSLVLALASFGLTFISAVNAPVPWIYLCLVVIGAARTFLWPASSAFLPHLVPRSLFARAVTFSSGTFQLSSVAGPAVCGALIAIMSRHHSHPAALIYALNGIASLACFGLVSLIRREHIVAAKQPLSVTNLGAGFRFVFENKIILGTITLDMLAVLLGGATSLLPIYAKEILGSGASGLGLLRASMPIGAVACALVLTHRRPLQKAGRAMLWSVAVFGLATIAFGFSKWFWLSFALLAVCGAVDNISVVVRHSLVQLLTPDEKRGRVSAVNSLFIGTSNELGGAESGFVAQLFGRTMGNPVSTGAVISVVSGGIGTILVVIAVALIWPQIRKYGRLDGA
;
A
#
# COMPACT_ATOMS: atom_id res chain seq x y z
N MET A 1 5.26 22.87 -25.01
CA MET A 1 3.90 22.52 -24.51
C MET A 1 3.89 22.71 -23.01
N GLY A 2 2.92 23.49 -22.46
CA GLY A 2 2.86 23.82 -21.03
C GLY A 2 2.74 22.61 -20.11
N SER A 3 3.24 22.70 -18.90
CA SER A 3 3.24 21.61 -17.89
C SER A 3 1.85 21.03 -17.62
N TYR A 4 0.78 21.81 -17.79
CA TYR A 4 -0.62 21.44 -17.55
C TYR A 4 -1.38 20.99 -18.80
N ALA A 5 -0.71 20.80 -19.94
CA ALA A 5 -1.38 20.44 -21.20
C ALA A 5 -2.18 19.11 -21.10
N VAL A 6 -1.75 18.18 -20.25
CA VAL A 6 -2.43 16.90 -20.02
C VAL A 6 -3.81 17.08 -19.36
N LEU A 7 -3.99 18.10 -18.52
CA LEU A 7 -5.25 18.37 -17.82
C LEU A 7 -6.33 18.97 -18.73
N ARG A 8 -5.95 19.45 -19.93
CA ARG A 8 -6.91 19.92 -20.96
C ARG A 8 -7.63 18.74 -21.64
N ASN A 9 -7.10 17.51 -21.50
CA ASN A 9 -7.79 16.33 -22.00
C ASN A 9 -8.93 15.97 -21.03
N ARG A 10 -10.18 16.15 -21.47
CA ARG A 10 -11.39 15.92 -20.66
C ARG A 10 -11.44 14.49 -20.11
N ASP A 11 -11.17 13.49 -20.92
CA ASP A 11 -11.26 12.07 -20.51
C ASP A 11 -10.23 11.75 -19.43
N PHE A 12 -9.01 12.30 -19.57
CA PHE A 12 -7.98 12.15 -18.55
C PHE A 12 -8.33 12.88 -17.24
N LEU A 13 -8.83 14.11 -17.32
CA LEU A 13 -9.20 14.89 -16.14
C LEU A 13 -10.33 14.21 -15.36
N VAL A 14 -11.38 13.75 -16.05
CA VAL A 14 -12.50 13.03 -15.45
C VAL A 14 -12.01 11.73 -14.77
N TYR A 15 -11.15 10.98 -15.45
CA TYR A 15 -10.51 9.79 -14.88
C TYR A 15 -9.70 10.12 -13.63
N LEU A 16 -8.84 11.16 -13.69
CA LEU A 16 -7.97 11.58 -12.61
C LEU A 16 -8.77 11.97 -11.36
N ILE A 17 -9.84 12.77 -11.52
CA ILE A 17 -10.73 13.18 -10.43
C ILE A 17 -11.43 11.96 -9.82
N GLY A 18 -12.00 11.08 -10.65
CA GLY A 18 -12.67 9.87 -10.17
C GLY A 18 -11.73 8.96 -9.38
N ARG A 19 -10.51 8.78 -9.88
CA ARG A 19 -9.48 7.98 -9.20
C ARG A 19 -8.99 8.63 -7.91
N PHE A 20 -8.84 9.96 -7.89
CA PHE A 20 -8.46 10.69 -6.68
C PHE A 20 -9.50 10.53 -5.57
N VAL A 21 -10.78 10.77 -5.87
CA VAL A 21 -11.88 10.65 -4.91
C VAL A 21 -12.00 9.23 -4.38
N ALA A 22 -11.94 8.22 -5.26
CA ALA A 22 -11.97 6.81 -4.85
C ALA A 22 -10.76 6.42 -4.01
N SER A 23 -9.56 6.90 -4.38
CA SER A 23 -8.33 6.63 -3.61
C SER A 23 -8.38 7.28 -2.23
N LEU A 24 -8.87 8.51 -2.13
CA LEU A 24 -9.04 9.22 -0.86
C LEU A 24 -9.99 8.43 0.07
N GLY A 25 -11.17 8.03 -0.44
CA GLY A 25 -12.12 7.22 0.32
C GLY A 25 -11.52 5.89 0.77
N GLN A 26 -10.76 5.22 -0.10
CA GLN A 26 -10.12 3.95 0.21
C GLN A 26 -9.05 4.08 1.33
N GLN A 27 -8.29 5.16 1.34
CA GLN A 27 -7.33 5.44 2.42
C GLN A 27 -8.04 5.75 3.75
N MET A 28 -9.17 6.46 3.69
CA MET A 28 -10.01 6.69 4.85
C MET A 28 -10.60 5.37 5.38
N LEU A 29 -11.13 4.52 4.51
CA LEU A 29 -11.70 3.22 4.87
C LEU A 29 -10.68 2.35 5.60
N SER A 30 -9.45 2.28 5.13
CA SER A 30 -8.39 1.49 5.78
C SER A 30 -8.19 1.89 7.25
N VAL A 31 -8.11 3.19 7.53
CA VAL A 31 -7.95 3.70 8.91
C VAL A 31 -9.19 3.43 9.76
N ALA A 32 -10.39 3.61 9.17
CA ALA A 32 -11.64 3.40 9.88
C ALA A 32 -11.86 1.92 10.27
N VAL A 33 -11.49 0.99 9.38
CA VAL A 33 -11.54 -0.46 9.66
C VAL A 33 -10.62 -0.82 10.81
N ASP A 34 -9.36 -0.39 10.76
CA ASP A 34 -8.38 -0.68 11.81
C ASP A 34 -8.83 -0.10 13.16
N TRP A 35 -9.36 1.13 13.16
CA TRP A 35 -9.88 1.77 14.36
C TRP A 35 -11.10 1.02 14.94
N GLU A 36 -12.11 0.74 14.11
CA GLU A 36 -13.33 0.07 14.55
C GLU A 36 -13.07 -1.34 15.06
N LEU A 37 -12.23 -2.12 14.35
CA LEU A 37 -11.87 -3.45 14.79
C LEU A 37 -11.17 -3.44 16.13
N TYR A 38 -10.26 -2.48 16.34
CA TYR A 38 -9.60 -2.35 17.63
C TYR A 38 -10.56 -1.89 18.73
N GLU A 39 -11.45 -0.93 18.47
CA GLU A 39 -12.47 -0.49 19.42
C GLU A 39 -13.42 -1.64 19.85
N ARG A 40 -13.80 -2.51 18.93
CA ARG A 40 -14.71 -3.62 19.20
C ARG A 40 -14.05 -4.82 19.88
N THR A 41 -12.80 -5.10 19.56
CA THR A 41 -12.15 -6.37 19.97
C THR A 41 -11.05 -6.18 21.02
N HIS A 42 -10.46 -5.03 21.09
CA HIS A 42 -9.23 -4.76 21.86
C HIS A 42 -8.16 -5.83 21.63
N SER A 43 -8.04 -6.34 20.40
CA SER A 43 -7.18 -7.46 20.03
C SER A 43 -6.22 -7.07 18.90
N ALA A 44 -4.93 -7.28 19.13
CA ALA A 44 -3.91 -7.11 18.11
C ALA A 44 -4.06 -8.13 16.96
N LEU A 45 -4.52 -9.34 17.30
CA LEU A 45 -4.77 -10.40 16.32
C LEU A 45 -5.88 -10.00 15.34
N ALA A 46 -6.91 -9.30 15.80
CA ALA A 46 -7.98 -8.81 14.95
C ALA A 46 -7.45 -7.83 13.89
N LEU A 47 -6.49 -6.98 14.24
CA LEU A 47 -5.82 -6.11 13.27
C LEU A 47 -4.96 -6.91 12.28
N GLY A 48 -4.30 -7.96 12.72
CA GLY A 48 -3.55 -8.87 11.84
C GLY A 48 -4.43 -9.56 10.80
N PHE A 49 -5.66 -9.96 11.17
CA PHE A 49 -6.60 -10.58 10.22
C PHE A 49 -7.09 -9.63 9.12
N VAL A 50 -6.99 -8.30 9.28
CA VAL A 50 -7.27 -7.34 8.20
C VAL A 50 -6.35 -7.60 7.01
N GLY A 51 -5.04 -7.73 7.25
CA GLY A 51 -4.07 -8.04 6.22
C GLY A 51 -4.36 -9.38 5.54
N LEU A 52 -4.56 -10.45 6.31
CA LEU A 52 -4.87 -11.79 5.77
C LEU A 52 -6.13 -11.79 4.91
N SER A 53 -7.18 -11.09 5.33
CA SER A 53 -8.44 -10.99 4.58
C SER A 53 -8.26 -10.33 3.21
N GLN A 54 -7.31 -9.44 3.05
CA GLN A 54 -7.00 -8.80 1.77
C GLN A 54 -5.96 -9.58 0.96
N MET A 55 -4.99 -10.23 1.63
CA MET A 55 -3.94 -11.02 1.00
C MET A 55 -4.49 -12.26 0.28
N ILE A 56 -5.37 -13.02 0.93
CA ILE A 56 -5.89 -14.27 0.36
C ILE A 56 -6.52 -14.03 -1.03
N PRO A 57 -7.50 -13.12 -1.19
CA PRO A 57 -8.07 -12.85 -2.51
C PRO A 57 -7.05 -12.21 -3.47
N MET A 58 -6.12 -11.40 -2.98
CA MET A 58 -5.08 -10.82 -3.80
C MET A 58 -4.22 -11.91 -4.46
N VAL A 59 -3.71 -12.86 -3.69
CA VAL A 59 -2.89 -13.97 -4.22
C VAL A 59 -3.70 -14.85 -5.16
N ALA A 60 -4.92 -15.23 -4.77
CA ALA A 60 -5.79 -16.10 -5.56
C ALA A 60 -6.23 -15.45 -6.89
N CYS A 61 -6.49 -14.14 -6.88
CA CYS A 61 -7.03 -13.42 -8.04
C CYS A 61 -5.97 -12.73 -8.90
N THR A 62 -4.69 -12.69 -8.51
CA THR A 62 -3.64 -11.98 -9.28
C THR A 62 -3.53 -12.49 -10.71
N LEU A 63 -3.51 -13.81 -10.92
CA LEU A 63 -3.46 -14.42 -12.24
C LEU A 63 -4.74 -14.17 -13.07
N PRO A 64 -5.94 -14.49 -12.54
CA PRO A 64 -7.19 -14.16 -13.21
C PRO A 64 -7.32 -12.67 -13.54
N ALA A 65 -6.89 -11.77 -12.64
CA ALA A 65 -7.00 -10.33 -12.82
C ALA A 65 -6.16 -9.82 -13.99
N GLY A 66 -4.92 -10.31 -14.13
CA GLY A 66 -4.06 -10.01 -15.28
C GLY A 66 -4.72 -10.44 -16.59
N HIS A 67 -5.18 -11.69 -16.66
CA HIS A 67 -5.85 -12.23 -17.84
C HIS A 67 -7.12 -11.44 -18.20
N VAL A 68 -7.94 -11.09 -17.21
CA VAL A 68 -9.15 -10.29 -17.42
C VAL A 68 -8.79 -8.90 -17.94
N ALA A 69 -7.74 -8.25 -17.39
CA ALA A 69 -7.30 -6.94 -17.84
C ALA A 69 -6.77 -6.93 -19.29
N ASP A 70 -6.21 -8.07 -19.76
CA ASP A 70 -5.70 -8.21 -21.12
C ASP A 70 -6.79 -8.54 -22.13
N ASN A 71 -7.84 -9.27 -21.73
CA ASN A 71 -8.86 -9.82 -22.63
C ASN A 71 -10.21 -9.09 -22.63
N PHE A 72 -10.45 -8.21 -21.65
CA PHE A 72 -11.71 -7.50 -21.51
C PHE A 72 -11.52 -5.97 -21.53
N SER A 73 -12.61 -5.24 -21.80
CA SER A 73 -12.60 -3.79 -21.77
C SER A 73 -12.17 -3.26 -20.38
N ARG A 74 -11.03 -2.59 -20.32
CA ARG A 74 -10.46 -2.02 -19.10
C ARG A 74 -11.42 -1.04 -18.42
N LYS A 75 -12.15 -0.25 -19.22
CA LYS A 75 -13.20 0.63 -18.71
C LYS A 75 -14.29 -0.16 -17.98
N ARG A 76 -14.79 -1.27 -18.59
CA ARG A 76 -15.84 -2.10 -17.95
C ARG A 76 -15.34 -2.73 -16.66
N ILE A 77 -14.09 -3.20 -16.62
CA ILE A 77 -13.49 -3.73 -15.40
C ILE A 77 -13.45 -2.65 -14.30
N ILE A 78 -12.98 -1.44 -14.61
CA ILE A 78 -12.95 -0.33 -13.65
C ILE A 78 -14.35 -0.01 -13.14
N LEU A 79 -15.36 0.05 -14.02
CA LEU A 79 -16.76 0.31 -13.63
C LEU A 79 -17.29 -0.79 -12.71
N MET A 80 -17.16 -2.06 -13.10
CA MET A 80 -17.63 -3.19 -12.30
C MET A 80 -16.95 -3.23 -10.92
N MET A 81 -15.64 -3.07 -10.87
CA MET A 81 -14.90 -3.10 -9.60
C MET A 81 -15.22 -1.88 -8.71
N SER A 82 -15.43 -0.70 -9.31
CA SER A 82 -15.90 0.47 -8.54
C SER A 82 -17.28 0.25 -7.93
N LEU A 83 -18.19 -0.43 -8.64
CA LEU A 83 -19.49 -0.80 -8.12
C LEU A 83 -19.38 -1.84 -6.98
N VAL A 84 -18.56 -2.87 -7.16
CA VAL A 84 -18.29 -3.87 -6.11
C VAL A 84 -17.71 -3.22 -4.85
N LEU A 85 -16.76 -2.30 -5.01
CA LEU A 85 -16.19 -1.54 -3.90
C LEU A 85 -17.24 -0.67 -3.19
N ALA A 86 -18.14 -0.05 -3.94
CA ALA A 86 -19.25 0.73 -3.37
C ALA A 86 -20.20 -0.17 -2.56
N LEU A 87 -20.62 -1.30 -3.12
CA LEU A 87 -21.51 -2.24 -2.44
C LEU A 87 -20.88 -2.83 -1.18
N ALA A 88 -19.61 -3.22 -1.24
CA ALA A 88 -18.88 -3.71 -0.07
C ALA A 88 -18.74 -2.63 1.02
N SER A 89 -18.54 -1.36 0.62
CA SER A 89 -18.47 -0.24 1.56
C SER A 89 -19.82 0.06 2.22
N PHE A 90 -20.92 0.01 1.47
CA PHE A 90 -22.26 0.11 2.06
C PHE A 90 -22.61 -1.11 2.93
N GLY A 91 -22.10 -2.29 2.58
CA GLY A 91 -22.15 -3.46 3.45
C GLY A 91 -21.47 -3.22 4.79
N LEU A 92 -20.23 -2.67 4.78
CA LEU A 92 -19.52 -2.25 6.00
C LEU A 92 -20.29 -1.17 6.77
N THR A 93 -20.90 -0.20 6.08
CA THR A 93 -21.75 0.82 6.70
C THR A 93 -22.88 0.18 7.50
N PHE A 94 -23.60 -0.75 6.88
CA PHE A 94 -24.70 -1.47 7.52
C PHE A 94 -24.21 -2.30 8.71
N ILE A 95 -23.15 -3.11 8.53
CA ILE A 95 -22.53 -3.95 9.56
C ILE A 95 -22.12 -3.11 10.77
N SER A 96 -21.51 -1.94 10.53
CA SER A 96 -21.09 -1.01 11.58
C SER A 96 -22.29 -0.39 12.29
N ALA A 97 -23.29 0.07 11.54
CA ALA A 97 -24.49 0.72 12.09
C ALA A 97 -25.34 -0.19 12.99
N VAL A 98 -25.47 -1.47 12.61
CA VAL A 98 -26.25 -2.46 13.40
C VAL A 98 -25.39 -3.24 14.40
N ASN A 99 -24.10 -2.89 14.51
CA ASN A 99 -23.14 -3.57 15.37
C ASN A 99 -23.05 -5.09 15.14
N ALA A 100 -23.14 -5.51 13.86
CA ALA A 100 -23.10 -6.91 13.47
C ALA A 100 -21.77 -7.59 13.84
N PRO A 101 -21.71 -8.92 13.93
CA PRO A 101 -20.50 -9.65 14.31
C PRO A 101 -19.30 -9.33 13.40
N VAL A 102 -18.11 -9.25 14.01
CA VAL A 102 -16.83 -8.91 13.34
C VAL A 102 -16.50 -9.76 12.11
N PRO A 103 -16.81 -11.07 12.02
CA PRO A 103 -16.53 -11.85 10.81
C PRO A 103 -17.12 -11.29 9.52
N TRP A 104 -18.24 -10.57 9.58
CA TRP A 104 -18.83 -9.92 8.41
C TRP A 104 -17.97 -8.77 7.88
N ILE A 105 -17.24 -8.07 8.76
CA ILE A 105 -16.26 -7.06 8.36
C ILE A 105 -15.17 -7.71 7.51
N TYR A 106 -14.60 -8.83 7.96
CA TYR A 106 -13.57 -9.55 7.19
C TYR A 106 -14.09 -10.06 5.84
N LEU A 107 -15.35 -10.52 5.77
CA LEU A 107 -15.95 -10.91 4.50
C LEU A 107 -15.99 -9.74 3.50
N CYS A 108 -16.40 -8.56 3.96
CA CYS A 108 -16.35 -7.35 3.12
C CYS A 108 -14.91 -7.00 2.71
N LEU A 109 -13.92 -7.17 3.59
CA LEU A 109 -12.51 -6.93 3.28
C LEU A 109 -11.98 -7.93 2.24
N VAL A 110 -12.41 -9.19 2.26
CA VAL A 110 -12.10 -10.18 1.21
C VAL A 110 -12.64 -9.70 -0.15
N VAL A 111 -13.88 -9.23 -0.19
CA VAL A 111 -14.50 -8.69 -1.42
C VAL A 111 -13.74 -7.43 -1.90
N ILE A 112 -13.39 -6.52 -1.00
CA ILE A 112 -12.61 -5.30 -1.30
C ILE A 112 -11.23 -5.69 -1.84
N GLY A 113 -10.53 -6.63 -1.22
CA GLY A 113 -9.22 -7.13 -1.65
C GLY A 113 -9.28 -7.73 -3.05
N ALA A 114 -10.28 -8.58 -3.33
CA ALA A 114 -10.51 -9.13 -4.66
C ALA A 114 -10.75 -8.03 -5.69
N ALA A 115 -11.68 -7.09 -5.42
CA ALA A 115 -11.99 -6.00 -6.34
C ALA A 115 -10.76 -5.12 -6.64
N ARG A 116 -9.95 -4.81 -5.64
CA ARG A 116 -8.69 -4.04 -5.81
C ARG A 116 -7.68 -4.77 -6.69
N THR A 117 -7.60 -6.09 -6.59
CA THR A 117 -6.70 -6.92 -7.39
C THR A 117 -7.03 -6.84 -8.88
N PHE A 118 -8.31 -6.77 -9.26
CA PHE A 118 -8.72 -6.55 -10.65
C PHE A 118 -8.61 -5.08 -11.08
N LEU A 119 -8.86 -4.15 -10.17
CA LEU A 119 -8.88 -2.73 -10.46
C LEU A 119 -7.49 -2.17 -10.80
N TRP A 120 -6.43 -2.65 -10.13
CA TRP A 120 -5.08 -2.13 -10.28
C TRP A 120 -4.52 -2.33 -11.70
N PRO A 121 -4.45 -3.55 -12.27
CA PRO A 121 -3.93 -3.75 -13.62
C PRO A 121 -4.82 -3.09 -14.67
N ALA A 122 -6.14 -3.13 -14.51
CA ALA A 122 -7.06 -2.47 -15.44
C ALA A 122 -6.84 -0.94 -15.48
N SER A 123 -6.62 -0.31 -14.32
CA SER A 123 -6.38 1.14 -14.21
C SER A 123 -5.05 1.56 -14.81
N SER A 124 -3.98 0.82 -14.55
CA SER A 124 -2.64 1.11 -15.10
C SER A 124 -2.61 0.93 -16.62
N ALA A 125 -3.31 -0.10 -17.14
CA ALA A 125 -3.42 -0.34 -18.56
C ALA A 125 -4.40 0.60 -19.27
N PHE A 126 -5.34 1.23 -18.57
CA PHE A 126 -6.29 2.18 -19.16
C PHE A 126 -5.67 3.58 -19.38
N LEU A 127 -4.78 4.01 -18.49
CA LEU A 127 -4.16 5.35 -18.53
C LEU A 127 -3.50 5.71 -19.88
N PRO A 128 -2.72 4.83 -20.55
CA PRO A 128 -2.11 5.14 -21.85
C PRO A 128 -3.12 5.44 -22.97
N HIS A 129 -4.35 4.95 -22.83
CA HIS A 129 -5.39 5.16 -23.85
C HIS A 129 -6.14 6.49 -23.70
N LEU A 130 -6.00 7.17 -22.56
CA LEU A 130 -6.65 8.43 -22.28
C LEU A 130 -5.87 9.62 -22.85
N VAL A 131 -4.56 9.50 -23.05
CA VAL A 131 -3.69 10.60 -23.44
C VAL A 131 -2.81 10.24 -24.64
N PRO A 132 -2.41 11.23 -25.46
CA PRO A 132 -1.39 11.02 -26.51
C PRO A 132 -0.06 10.55 -25.89
N ARG A 133 0.71 9.76 -26.66
CA ARG A 133 2.02 9.24 -26.22
C ARG A 133 2.97 10.33 -25.70
N SER A 134 2.96 11.52 -26.31
CA SER A 134 3.78 12.68 -25.92
C SER A 134 3.44 13.25 -24.53
N LEU A 135 2.22 12.99 -24.02
CA LEU A 135 1.76 13.45 -22.71
C LEU A 135 1.72 12.33 -21.65
N PHE A 136 2.05 11.11 -22.03
CA PHE A 136 1.93 9.94 -21.14
C PHE A 136 2.74 10.07 -19.85
N ALA A 137 4.02 10.47 -19.94
CA ALA A 137 4.86 10.66 -18.75
C ALA A 137 4.24 11.66 -17.75
N ARG A 138 3.65 12.76 -18.26
CA ARG A 138 2.94 13.74 -17.43
C ARG A 138 1.67 13.17 -16.79
N ALA A 139 0.91 12.37 -17.55
CA ALA A 139 -0.27 11.69 -17.02
C ALA A 139 0.09 10.75 -15.86
N VAL A 140 1.17 10.00 -15.99
CA VAL A 140 1.70 9.15 -14.90
C VAL A 140 2.08 9.99 -13.69
N THR A 141 2.78 11.11 -13.88
CA THR A 141 3.17 12.02 -12.79
C THR A 141 1.95 12.56 -12.03
N PHE A 142 0.93 13.04 -12.76
CA PHE A 142 -0.30 13.52 -12.12
C PHE A 142 -1.05 12.41 -11.39
N SER A 143 -1.15 11.22 -11.98
CA SER A 143 -1.80 10.06 -11.34
C SER A 143 -1.06 9.63 -10.07
N SER A 144 0.27 9.59 -10.10
CA SER A 144 1.08 9.29 -8.91
C SER A 144 0.95 10.38 -7.84
N GLY A 145 0.96 11.66 -8.25
CA GLY A 145 0.77 12.79 -7.34
C GLY A 145 -0.59 12.77 -6.65
N THR A 146 -1.68 12.47 -7.36
CA THR A 146 -3.02 12.36 -6.76
C THR A 146 -3.11 11.17 -5.79
N PHE A 147 -2.49 10.03 -6.13
CA PHE A 147 -2.41 8.90 -5.21
C PHE A 147 -1.66 9.26 -3.92
N GLN A 148 -0.51 9.93 -4.05
CA GLN A 148 0.30 10.35 -2.92
C GLN A 148 -0.44 11.36 -2.02
N LEU A 149 -1.16 12.32 -2.64
CA LEU A 149 -2.01 13.26 -1.91
C LEU A 149 -3.12 12.53 -1.14
N SER A 150 -3.76 11.52 -1.76
CA SER A 150 -4.76 10.67 -1.08
C SER A 150 -4.18 9.90 0.09
N SER A 151 -2.94 9.41 -0.05
CA SER A 151 -2.25 8.63 0.99
C SER A 151 -1.89 9.48 2.23
N VAL A 152 -1.68 10.79 2.04
CA VAL A 152 -1.45 11.73 3.14
C VAL A 152 -2.77 12.23 3.71
N ALA A 153 -3.66 12.74 2.84
CA ALA A 153 -4.89 13.42 3.27
C ALA A 153 -5.94 12.43 3.80
N GLY A 154 -6.07 11.25 3.20
CA GLY A 154 -7.09 10.26 3.56
C GLY A 154 -7.05 9.87 5.03
N PRO A 155 -5.91 9.36 5.54
CA PRO A 155 -5.77 9.00 6.95
C PRO A 155 -6.01 10.18 7.89
N ALA A 156 -5.43 11.35 7.59
CA ALA A 156 -5.58 12.54 8.43
C ALA A 156 -7.04 13.00 8.51
N VAL A 157 -7.73 13.08 7.36
CA VAL A 157 -9.16 13.44 7.29
C VAL A 157 -10.02 12.40 8.02
N CYS A 158 -9.75 11.10 7.83
CA CYS A 158 -10.45 10.02 8.51
C CYS A 158 -10.34 10.15 10.04
N GLY A 159 -9.11 10.29 10.56
CA GLY A 159 -8.88 10.43 11.99
C GLY A 159 -9.59 11.64 12.59
N ALA A 160 -9.56 12.80 11.90
CA ALA A 160 -10.27 14.00 12.32
C ALA A 160 -11.80 13.80 12.32
N LEU A 161 -12.36 13.20 11.27
CA LEU A 161 -13.80 12.92 11.18
C LEU A 161 -14.25 11.96 12.28
N ILE A 162 -13.52 10.86 12.51
CA ILE A 162 -13.85 9.93 13.59
C ILE A 162 -13.81 10.64 14.94
N ALA A 163 -12.80 11.46 15.22
CA ALA A 163 -12.66 12.16 16.49
C ALA A 163 -13.81 13.19 16.73
N ILE A 164 -14.25 13.88 15.68
CA ILE A 164 -15.38 14.81 15.77
C ILE A 164 -16.68 14.03 15.99
N MET A 165 -16.90 12.98 15.21
CA MET A 165 -18.14 12.23 15.22
C MET A 165 -18.33 11.35 16.43
N SER A 166 -17.25 10.83 17.03
CA SER A 166 -17.31 10.04 18.29
C SER A 166 -17.93 10.83 19.46
N ARG A 167 -18.05 12.15 19.32
CA ARG A 167 -18.73 13.01 20.32
C ARG A 167 -20.25 13.00 20.18
N HIS A 168 -20.76 12.66 19.00
CA HIS A 168 -22.19 12.80 18.66
C HIS A 168 -22.84 11.48 18.18
N HIS A 169 -22.04 10.52 17.76
CA HIS A 169 -22.52 9.27 17.18
C HIS A 169 -21.81 8.06 17.78
N SER A 170 -22.57 6.99 18.05
CA SER A 170 -22.06 5.73 18.59
C SER A 170 -21.23 4.92 17.56
N HIS A 171 -21.45 5.16 16.25
CA HIS A 171 -20.83 4.42 15.16
C HIS A 171 -20.12 5.35 14.14
N PRO A 172 -19.04 6.03 14.51
CA PRO A 172 -18.38 7.01 13.65
C PRO A 172 -17.77 6.40 12.40
N ALA A 173 -17.36 5.12 12.44
CA ALA A 173 -16.79 4.40 11.30
C ALA A 173 -17.81 4.17 10.18
N ALA A 174 -19.09 3.97 10.51
CA ALA A 174 -20.15 3.76 9.52
C ALA A 174 -20.24 4.91 8.51
N LEU A 175 -20.07 6.16 8.95
CA LEU A 175 -20.05 7.30 8.02
C LEU A 175 -18.85 7.25 7.08
N ILE A 176 -17.68 6.88 7.57
CA ILE A 176 -16.47 6.77 6.74
C ILE A 176 -16.67 5.71 5.65
N TYR A 177 -17.29 4.58 6.00
CA TYR A 177 -17.62 3.55 5.03
C TYR A 177 -18.64 4.04 3.99
N ALA A 178 -19.67 4.78 4.42
CA ALA A 178 -20.63 5.39 3.51
C ALA A 178 -19.96 6.41 2.56
N LEU A 179 -19.06 7.26 3.08
CA LEU A 179 -18.27 8.19 2.27
C LEU A 179 -17.42 7.46 1.22
N ASN A 180 -16.78 6.35 1.58
CA ASN A 180 -16.04 5.54 0.60
C ASN A 180 -16.97 4.89 -0.43
N GLY A 181 -18.16 4.43 -0.03
CA GLY A 181 -19.17 3.93 -0.96
C GLY A 181 -19.58 5.01 -1.98
N ILE A 182 -19.88 6.21 -1.51
CA ILE A 182 -20.20 7.38 -2.35
C ILE A 182 -19.01 7.75 -3.25
N ALA A 183 -17.79 7.75 -2.73
CA ALA A 183 -16.58 8.03 -3.50
C ALA A 183 -16.36 7.00 -4.64
N SER A 184 -16.63 5.73 -4.36
CA SER A 184 -16.57 4.64 -5.35
C SER A 184 -17.66 4.77 -6.41
N LEU A 185 -18.89 5.16 -6.04
CA LEU A 185 -19.96 5.48 -6.99
C LEU A 185 -19.66 6.74 -7.81
N ALA A 186 -19.05 7.76 -7.21
CA ALA A 186 -18.60 8.94 -7.93
C ALA A 186 -17.55 8.57 -8.99
N CYS A 187 -16.59 7.69 -8.64
CA CYS A 187 -15.62 7.15 -9.59
C CYS A 187 -16.32 6.38 -10.72
N PHE A 188 -17.29 5.51 -10.40
CA PHE A 188 -18.11 4.81 -11.38
C PHE A 188 -18.80 5.79 -12.33
N GLY A 189 -19.50 6.81 -11.79
CA GLY A 189 -20.20 7.82 -12.59
C GLY A 189 -19.24 8.61 -13.50
N LEU A 190 -18.11 9.08 -12.96
CA LEU A 190 -17.12 9.83 -13.72
C LEU A 190 -16.48 8.98 -14.82
N VAL A 191 -16.08 7.75 -14.53
CA VAL A 191 -15.49 6.86 -15.54
C VAL A 191 -16.52 6.46 -16.61
N SER A 192 -17.81 6.36 -16.28
CA SER A 192 -18.87 6.08 -17.25
C SER A 192 -18.99 7.16 -18.33
N LEU A 193 -18.72 8.44 -17.97
CA LEU A 193 -18.75 9.59 -18.88
C LEU A 193 -17.61 9.61 -19.90
N ILE A 194 -16.57 8.81 -19.74
CA ILE A 194 -15.46 8.69 -20.68
C ILE A 194 -15.94 8.00 -21.95
N ARG A 195 -15.84 8.66 -23.09
CA ARG A 195 -16.39 8.17 -24.36
C ARG A 195 -15.49 7.18 -25.09
N ARG A 196 -14.19 7.17 -24.79
CA ARG A 196 -13.23 6.28 -25.48
C ARG A 196 -13.44 4.85 -25.03
N GLU A 197 -13.93 3.99 -25.93
CA GLU A 197 -13.90 2.55 -25.76
C GLU A 197 -12.58 2.01 -26.29
N HIS A 198 -11.96 1.14 -25.51
CA HIS A 198 -10.79 0.40 -25.95
C HIS A 198 -11.24 -0.87 -26.63
N ILE A 199 -10.91 -1.01 -27.91
CA ILE A 199 -11.08 -2.26 -28.66
C ILE A 199 -10.00 -3.22 -28.12
N VAL A 200 -10.42 -4.32 -27.54
CA VAL A 200 -9.53 -5.36 -27.02
C VAL A 200 -8.82 -6.00 -28.22
N ALA A 201 -7.49 -6.04 -28.19
CA ALA A 201 -6.69 -6.82 -29.13
C ALA A 201 -7.05 -8.31 -29.01
N ALA A 202 -6.66 -9.12 -30.01
CA ALA A 202 -7.01 -10.55 -30.07
C ALA A 202 -6.80 -11.26 -28.72
N LYS A 203 -7.81 -12.06 -28.31
CA LYS A 203 -7.80 -12.80 -27.04
C LYS A 203 -6.53 -13.65 -26.90
N GLN A 204 -5.82 -13.45 -25.81
CA GLN A 204 -4.65 -14.27 -25.47
C GLN A 204 -5.05 -15.38 -24.48
N PRO A 205 -4.59 -16.62 -24.68
CA PRO A 205 -4.86 -17.69 -23.72
C PRO A 205 -4.18 -17.44 -22.37
N LEU A 206 -4.82 -17.89 -21.29
CA LEU A 206 -4.20 -17.92 -19.96
C LEU A 206 -2.90 -18.70 -20.04
N SER A 207 -1.77 -18.07 -19.77
CA SER A 207 -0.47 -18.72 -19.77
C SER A 207 0.17 -18.66 -18.38
N VAL A 208 -0.06 -19.71 -17.59
CA VAL A 208 0.64 -19.94 -16.31
C VAL A 208 2.17 -20.06 -16.54
N THR A 209 2.58 -20.56 -17.69
CA THR A 209 3.99 -20.65 -18.13
C THR A 209 4.66 -19.27 -18.19
N ASN A 210 3.92 -18.22 -18.49
CA ASN A 210 4.46 -16.87 -18.56
C ASN A 210 4.87 -16.31 -17.19
N LEU A 211 4.14 -16.64 -16.13
CA LEU A 211 4.53 -16.28 -14.76
C LEU A 211 5.72 -17.11 -14.28
N GLY A 212 5.72 -18.39 -14.57
CA GLY A 212 6.86 -19.27 -14.27
C GLY A 212 8.18 -18.74 -14.85
N ALA A 213 8.14 -18.16 -16.05
CA ALA A 213 9.31 -17.52 -16.65
C ALA A 213 9.76 -16.25 -15.90
N GLY A 214 8.82 -15.47 -15.32
CA GLY A 214 9.13 -14.31 -14.46
C GLY A 214 9.80 -14.75 -13.15
N PHE A 215 9.22 -15.72 -12.45
CA PHE A 215 9.81 -16.32 -11.24
C PHE A 215 11.20 -16.87 -11.51
N ARG A 216 11.36 -17.70 -12.55
CA ARG A 216 12.63 -18.28 -12.92
C ARG A 216 13.71 -17.20 -13.14
N PHE A 217 13.39 -16.14 -13.87
CA PHE A 217 14.32 -15.02 -14.10
C PHE A 217 14.73 -14.33 -12.80
N VAL A 218 13.78 -14.09 -11.88
CA VAL A 218 14.06 -13.49 -10.56
C VAL A 218 15.01 -14.38 -9.75
N PHE A 219 14.78 -15.70 -9.73
CA PHE A 219 15.64 -16.63 -8.98
C PHE A 219 17.03 -16.81 -9.61
N GLU A 220 17.15 -16.69 -10.94
CA GLU A 220 18.43 -16.76 -11.65
C GLU A 220 19.28 -15.49 -11.46
N ASN A 221 18.64 -14.32 -11.25
CA ASN A 221 19.36 -13.05 -11.08
C ASN A 221 19.56 -12.71 -9.60
N LYS A 222 20.79 -12.97 -9.11
CA LYS A 222 21.15 -12.78 -7.69
C LYS A 222 20.92 -11.36 -7.15
N ILE A 223 21.05 -10.32 -7.98
CA ILE A 223 20.84 -8.94 -7.55
C ILE A 223 19.33 -8.66 -7.39
N ILE A 224 18.53 -9.07 -8.38
CA ILE A 224 17.07 -8.90 -8.34
C ILE A 224 16.50 -9.72 -7.18
N LEU A 225 16.91 -10.99 -7.05
CA LEU A 225 16.48 -11.85 -5.95
C LEU A 225 16.80 -11.23 -4.59
N GLY A 226 18.05 -10.80 -4.40
CA GLY A 226 18.46 -10.21 -3.12
C GLY A 226 17.76 -8.90 -2.80
N THR A 227 17.46 -8.06 -3.80
CA THR A 227 16.73 -6.80 -3.57
C THR A 227 15.25 -7.04 -3.24
N ILE A 228 14.60 -8.00 -3.90
CA ILE A 228 13.22 -8.40 -3.60
C ILE A 228 13.15 -9.07 -2.22
N THR A 229 14.10 -9.97 -1.91
CA THR A 229 14.17 -10.65 -0.60
C THR A 229 14.40 -9.66 0.54
N LEU A 230 15.30 -8.67 0.34
CA LEU A 230 15.53 -7.62 1.33
C LEU A 230 14.24 -6.88 1.67
N ASP A 231 13.51 -6.43 0.66
CA ASP A 231 12.25 -5.71 0.85
C ASP A 231 11.18 -6.60 1.48
N MET A 232 10.98 -7.77 0.92
CA MET A 232 9.97 -8.71 1.39
C MET A 232 10.15 -9.02 2.87
N LEU A 233 11.36 -9.36 3.30
CA LEU A 233 11.62 -9.73 4.70
C LEU A 233 11.65 -8.50 5.63
N ALA A 234 12.16 -7.34 5.15
CA ALA A 234 12.16 -6.12 5.93
C ALA A 234 10.75 -5.60 6.20
N VAL A 235 9.87 -5.66 5.21
CA VAL A 235 8.45 -5.26 5.34
C VAL A 235 7.66 -6.29 6.14
N LEU A 236 7.92 -7.59 5.93
CA LEU A 236 7.29 -8.67 6.67
C LEU A 236 7.52 -8.52 8.18
N LEU A 237 8.74 -8.25 8.58
CA LEU A 237 9.10 -8.10 9.99
C LEU A 237 8.81 -6.68 10.51
N GLY A 238 8.92 -5.66 9.66
CA GLY A 238 8.74 -4.24 10.02
C GLY A 238 7.29 -3.74 10.02
N GLY A 239 6.28 -4.62 10.07
CA GLY A 239 4.85 -4.31 9.90
C GLY A 239 4.18 -3.44 10.99
N ALA A 240 4.90 -2.49 11.59
CA ALA A 240 4.44 -1.62 12.67
C ALA A 240 3.14 -0.85 12.39
N THR A 241 2.81 -0.63 11.13
CA THR A 241 1.63 0.17 10.72
C THR A 241 0.29 -0.47 11.09
N SER A 242 0.20 -1.78 11.15
CA SER A 242 -1.03 -2.50 11.56
C SER A 242 -1.35 -2.31 13.04
N LEU A 243 -0.33 -2.05 13.87
CA LEU A 243 -0.48 -1.86 15.32
C LEU A 243 -0.68 -0.39 15.73
N LEU A 244 -0.71 0.56 14.78
CA LEU A 244 -0.91 1.99 15.06
C LEU A 244 -2.19 2.31 15.84
N PRO A 245 -3.32 1.61 15.70
CA PRO A 245 -4.48 1.83 16.57
C PRO A 245 -4.17 1.61 18.05
N ILE A 246 -3.37 0.58 18.38
CA ILE A 246 -2.93 0.29 19.75
C ILE A 246 -2.03 1.43 20.26
N TYR A 247 -1.07 1.85 19.44
CA TYR A 247 -0.19 2.99 19.79
C TYR A 247 -0.98 4.27 20.01
N ALA A 248 -1.89 4.61 19.10
CA ALA A 248 -2.68 5.83 19.20
C ALA A 248 -3.59 5.86 20.42
N LYS A 249 -4.19 4.72 20.79
CA LYS A 249 -5.14 4.64 21.89
C LYS A 249 -4.47 4.38 23.23
N GLU A 250 -3.61 3.36 23.32
CA GLU A 250 -3.12 2.82 24.60
C GLU A 250 -1.78 3.44 25.03
N ILE A 251 -0.89 3.75 24.08
CA ILE A 251 0.48 4.18 24.39
C ILE A 251 0.61 5.71 24.36
N LEU A 252 0.06 6.34 23.32
CA LEU A 252 0.18 7.78 23.09
C LEU A 252 -1.04 8.58 23.55
N GLY A 253 -2.17 7.92 23.83
CA GLY A 253 -3.41 8.56 24.29
C GLY A 253 -3.96 9.61 23.29
N SER A 254 -3.60 9.53 22.02
CA SER A 254 -3.91 10.54 21.01
C SER A 254 -5.22 10.28 20.25
N GLY A 255 -5.86 9.13 20.49
CA GLY A 255 -7.15 8.76 19.92
C GLY A 255 -7.15 8.62 18.40
N ALA A 256 -8.34 8.70 17.80
CA ALA A 256 -8.54 8.53 16.38
C ALA A 256 -7.85 9.60 15.51
N SER A 257 -7.83 10.85 15.96
CA SER A 257 -7.10 11.93 15.27
C SER A 257 -5.61 11.66 15.22
N GLY A 258 -5.04 11.18 16.34
CA GLY A 258 -3.64 10.75 16.39
C GLY A 258 -3.35 9.59 15.47
N LEU A 259 -4.23 8.58 15.40
CA LEU A 259 -4.09 7.48 14.44
C LEU A 259 -4.03 7.98 13.00
N GLY A 260 -4.93 8.88 12.62
CA GLY A 260 -4.94 9.46 11.27
C GLY A 260 -3.64 10.16 10.92
N LEU A 261 -3.08 10.96 11.84
CA LEU A 261 -1.80 11.64 11.66
C LEU A 261 -0.62 10.66 11.62
N LEU A 262 -0.57 9.66 12.51
CA LEU A 262 0.47 8.63 12.50
C LEU A 262 0.46 7.83 11.18
N ARG A 263 -0.71 7.49 10.65
CA ARG A 263 -0.84 6.85 9.33
C ARG A 263 -0.38 7.75 8.19
N ALA A 264 -0.60 9.06 8.27
CA ALA A 264 -0.17 10.04 7.26
C ALA A 264 1.34 10.31 7.31
N SER A 265 2.02 10.04 8.42
CA SER A 265 3.43 10.42 8.62
C SER A 265 4.38 9.73 7.64
N MET A 266 4.21 8.42 7.38
CA MET A 266 5.07 7.69 6.42
C MET A 266 4.91 8.23 4.98
N PRO A 267 3.68 8.41 4.43
CA PRO A 267 3.51 9.08 3.14
C PRO A 267 4.10 10.51 3.09
N ILE A 268 3.98 11.29 4.17
CA ILE A 268 4.60 12.62 4.26
C ILE A 268 6.12 12.52 4.13
N GLY A 269 6.74 11.61 4.87
CA GLY A 269 8.18 11.35 4.77
C GLY A 269 8.61 10.90 3.38
N ALA A 270 7.86 10.01 2.75
CA ALA A 270 8.11 9.53 1.40
C ALA A 270 8.04 10.67 0.38
N VAL A 271 7.03 11.57 0.46
CA VAL A 271 6.91 12.75 -0.41
C VAL A 271 8.10 13.69 -0.20
N ALA A 272 8.43 14.01 1.04
CA ALA A 272 9.56 14.90 1.36
C ALA A 272 10.86 14.33 0.80
N CYS A 273 11.11 13.04 0.96
CA CYS A 273 12.27 12.36 0.39
C CYS A 273 12.27 12.40 -1.15
N ALA A 274 11.14 12.11 -1.80
CA ALA A 274 11.02 12.16 -3.25
C ALA A 274 11.36 13.56 -3.79
N LEU A 275 10.86 14.63 -3.16
CA LEU A 275 11.17 16.01 -3.51
C LEU A 275 12.67 16.30 -3.37
N VAL A 276 13.30 15.83 -2.30
CA VAL A 276 14.76 16.00 -2.13
C VAL A 276 15.53 15.23 -3.21
N LEU A 277 15.15 14.00 -3.52
CA LEU A 277 15.82 13.17 -4.53
C LEU A 277 15.74 13.79 -5.93
N THR A 278 14.64 14.47 -6.29
CA THR A 278 14.50 15.13 -7.60
C THR A 278 15.50 16.28 -7.79
N HIS A 279 15.97 16.89 -6.69
CA HIS A 279 16.96 17.99 -6.72
C HIS A 279 18.40 17.52 -6.47
N ARG A 280 18.61 16.24 -6.19
CA ARG A 280 19.93 15.66 -5.95
C ARG A 280 20.45 14.92 -7.18
N ARG A 281 21.79 14.82 -7.28
CA ARG A 281 22.44 13.99 -8.30
C ARG A 281 22.07 12.52 -8.11
N PRO A 282 22.00 11.70 -9.18
CA PRO A 282 21.77 10.27 -9.09
C PRO A 282 22.68 9.58 -8.07
N LEU A 283 22.15 8.57 -7.39
CA LEU A 283 22.86 7.84 -6.35
C LEU A 283 24.08 7.12 -6.92
N GLN A 284 25.27 7.50 -6.48
CA GLN A 284 26.55 6.96 -6.94
C GLN A 284 26.82 5.53 -6.45
N LYS A 285 26.23 5.13 -5.32
CA LYS A 285 26.39 3.84 -4.65
C LYS A 285 25.01 3.28 -4.29
N ALA A 286 24.20 2.99 -5.31
CA ALA A 286 22.79 2.64 -5.15
C ALA A 286 22.56 1.44 -4.22
N GLY A 287 23.34 0.39 -4.35
CA GLY A 287 23.21 -0.80 -3.50
C GLY A 287 23.50 -0.52 -2.01
N ARG A 288 24.52 0.31 -1.72
CA ARG A 288 24.78 0.72 -0.32
C ARG A 288 23.69 1.64 0.20
N ALA A 289 23.20 2.58 -0.62
CA ALA A 289 22.12 3.47 -0.24
C ALA A 289 20.87 2.69 0.16
N MET A 290 20.50 1.65 -0.60
CA MET A 290 19.37 0.78 -0.30
C MET A 290 19.57 0.03 1.03
N LEU A 291 20.73 -0.60 1.25
CA LEU A 291 21.01 -1.33 2.51
C LEU A 291 20.97 -0.39 3.72
N TRP A 292 21.59 0.79 3.62
CA TRP A 292 21.56 1.78 4.70
C TRP A 292 20.14 2.32 4.95
N SER A 293 19.35 2.53 3.91
CA SER A 293 17.96 2.97 4.05
C SER A 293 17.14 1.96 4.84
N VAL A 294 17.27 0.66 4.54
CA VAL A 294 16.54 -0.40 5.26
C VAL A 294 17.08 -0.56 6.69
N ALA A 295 18.38 -0.37 6.92
CA ALA A 295 18.95 -0.38 8.27
C ALA A 295 18.41 0.78 9.12
N VAL A 296 18.37 2.01 8.57
CA VAL A 296 17.78 3.17 9.24
C VAL A 296 16.28 2.98 9.47
N PHE A 297 15.57 2.35 8.54
CA PHE A 297 14.17 1.98 8.72
C PHE A 297 13.99 1.08 9.96
N GLY A 298 14.81 0.02 10.10
CA GLY A 298 14.80 -0.86 11.27
C GLY A 298 15.11 -0.12 12.58
N LEU A 299 16.12 0.76 12.59
CA LEU A 299 16.47 1.57 13.76
C LEU A 299 15.35 2.54 14.15
N ALA A 300 14.75 3.23 13.17
CA ALA A 300 13.62 4.14 13.39
C ALA A 300 12.38 3.38 13.90
N THR A 301 12.14 2.15 13.41
CA THR A 301 11.07 1.28 13.89
C THR A 301 11.30 0.86 15.35
N ILE A 302 12.52 0.50 15.75
CA ILE A 302 12.87 0.21 17.15
C ILE A 302 12.64 1.45 18.03
N ALA A 303 13.15 2.60 17.61
CA ALA A 303 12.97 3.85 18.35
C ALA A 303 11.49 4.24 18.47
N PHE A 304 10.69 4.04 17.42
CA PHE A 304 9.23 4.20 17.45
C PHE A 304 8.59 3.24 18.46
N GLY A 305 9.03 1.98 18.50
CA GLY A 305 8.52 0.97 19.44
C GLY A 305 8.60 1.42 20.91
N PHE A 306 9.66 2.12 21.28
CA PHE A 306 9.84 2.66 22.64
C PHE A 306 9.27 4.08 22.85
N SER A 307 8.83 4.75 21.80
CA SER A 307 8.37 6.13 21.89
C SER A 307 7.03 6.23 22.63
N LYS A 308 6.99 7.14 23.62
CA LYS A 308 5.78 7.52 24.37
C LYS A 308 5.35 8.96 24.09
N TRP A 309 6.02 9.64 23.18
CA TRP A 309 5.72 11.02 22.81
C TRP A 309 5.23 11.10 21.37
N PHE A 310 4.05 11.67 21.16
CA PHE A 310 3.35 11.69 19.88
C PHE A 310 4.19 12.27 18.73
N TRP A 311 4.81 13.44 18.93
CA TRP A 311 5.57 14.10 17.88
C TRP A 311 6.87 13.36 17.53
N LEU A 312 7.49 12.71 18.50
CA LEU A 312 8.64 11.83 18.25
C LEU A 312 8.20 10.62 17.44
N SER A 313 7.09 9.97 17.81
CA SER A 313 6.51 8.85 17.07
C SER A 313 6.17 9.25 15.62
N PHE A 314 5.53 10.41 15.43
CA PHE A 314 5.25 10.97 14.13
C PHE A 314 6.53 11.18 13.30
N ALA A 315 7.54 11.81 13.87
CA ALA A 315 8.82 12.08 13.20
C ALA A 315 9.55 10.77 12.81
N LEU A 316 9.58 9.78 13.71
CA LEU A 316 10.21 8.48 13.46
C LEU A 316 9.51 7.72 12.32
N LEU A 317 8.18 7.71 12.29
CA LEU A 317 7.41 7.13 11.18
C LEU A 317 7.62 7.91 9.88
N ALA A 318 7.74 9.25 9.93
CA ALA A 318 8.09 10.04 8.75
C ALA A 318 9.50 9.70 8.23
N VAL A 319 10.47 9.49 9.12
CA VAL A 319 11.80 8.97 8.74
C VAL A 319 11.69 7.58 8.12
N CYS A 320 10.89 6.67 8.69
CA CYS A 320 10.63 5.36 8.08
C CYS A 320 10.14 5.51 6.63
N GLY A 321 9.14 6.35 6.39
CA GLY A 321 8.61 6.59 5.03
C GLY A 321 9.65 7.24 4.08
N ALA A 322 10.48 8.15 4.59
CA ALA A 322 11.53 8.79 3.80
C ALA A 322 12.61 7.79 3.34
N VAL A 323 13.10 6.94 4.25
CA VAL A 323 14.15 5.96 3.93
C VAL A 323 13.61 4.79 3.11
N ASP A 324 12.35 4.38 3.36
CA ASP A 324 11.68 3.38 2.53
C ASP A 324 11.57 3.85 1.08
N ASN A 325 11.22 5.11 0.85
CA ASN A 325 11.16 5.67 -0.51
C ASN A 325 12.50 5.57 -1.25
N ILE A 326 13.66 5.75 -0.56
CA ILE A 326 14.98 5.55 -1.18
C ILE A 326 15.14 4.08 -1.61
N SER A 327 14.77 3.13 -0.73
CA SER A 327 14.82 1.70 -1.04
C SER A 327 13.95 1.34 -2.24
N VAL A 328 12.71 1.85 -2.26
CA VAL A 328 11.75 1.65 -3.36
C VAL A 328 12.30 2.16 -4.68
N VAL A 329 12.83 3.40 -4.72
CA VAL A 329 13.39 4.00 -5.94
C VAL A 329 14.56 3.17 -6.46
N VAL A 330 15.50 2.78 -5.60
CA VAL A 330 16.67 1.97 -6.00
C VAL A 330 16.21 0.61 -6.52
N ARG A 331 15.34 -0.08 -5.80
CA ARG A 331 14.84 -1.41 -6.18
C ARG A 331 14.10 -1.39 -7.51
N HIS A 332 13.16 -0.45 -7.69
CA HIS A 332 12.45 -0.32 -8.96
C HIS A 332 13.40 -0.04 -10.13
N SER A 333 14.39 0.83 -9.93
CA SER A 333 15.40 1.11 -10.95
C SER A 333 16.22 -0.14 -11.28
N LEU A 334 16.69 -0.89 -10.27
CA LEU A 334 17.46 -2.13 -10.47
C LEU A 334 16.65 -3.19 -11.24
N VAL A 335 15.39 -3.39 -10.85
CA VAL A 335 14.51 -4.33 -11.54
C VAL A 335 14.32 -3.93 -13.00
N GLN A 336 14.13 -2.64 -13.30
CA GLN A 336 13.95 -2.18 -14.67
C GLN A 336 15.23 -2.24 -15.51
N LEU A 337 16.39 -1.87 -14.93
CA LEU A 337 17.68 -1.85 -15.65
C LEU A 337 18.22 -3.26 -15.92
N LEU A 338 18.05 -4.18 -14.97
CA LEU A 338 18.58 -5.54 -15.07
C LEU A 338 17.66 -6.53 -15.78
N THR A 339 16.42 -6.11 -16.12
CA THR A 339 15.45 -6.98 -16.78
C THR A 339 15.34 -6.63 -18.26
N PRO A 340 15.57 -7.60 -19.18
CA PRO A 340 15.32 -7.42 -20.61
C PRO A 340 13.88 -6.99 -20.89
N ASP A 341 13.67 -6.16 -21.93
CA ASP A 341 12.37 -5.60 -22.27
C ASP A 341 11.28 -6.67 -22.43
N GLU A 342 11.61 -7.81 -23.03
CA GLU A 342 10.70 -8.93 -23.25
C GLU A 342 10.19 -9.60 -21.97
N LYS A 343 10.95 -9.52 -20.87
CA LYS A 343 10.63 -10.12 -19.57
C LYS A 343 10.14 -9.09 -18.54
N ARG A 344 10.27 -7.79 -18.83
CA ARG A 344 10.03 -6.70 -17.85
C ARG A 344 8.63 -6.74 -17.22
N GLY A 345 7.59 -6.97 -18.03
CA GLY A 345 6.22 -7.08 -17.51
C GLY A 345 6.03 -8.24 -16.54
N ARG A 346 6.62 -9.39 -16.85
CA ARG A 346 6.54 -10.61 -16.02
C ARG A 346 7.28 -10.44 -14.69
N VAL A 347 8.48 -9.90 -14.74
CA VAL A 347 9.30 -9.62 -13.53
C VAL A 347 8.63 -8.56 -12.65
N SER A 348 8.04 -7.51 -13.26
CA SER A 348 7.28 -6.49 -12.52
C SER A 348 6.03 -7.07 -11.84
N ALA A 349 5.33 -8.01 -12.48
CA ALA A 349 4.19 -8.70 -11.88
C ALA A 349 4.61 -9.53 -10.65
N VAL A 350 5.71 -10.28 -10.77
CA VAL A 350 6.29 -11.05 -9.65
C VAL A 350 6.70 -10.10 -8.52
N ASN A 351 7.40 -9.01 -8.81
CA ASN A 351 7.81 -8.02 -7.81
C ASN A 351 6.59 -7.40 -7.09
N SER A 352 5.54 -7.05 -7.82
CA SER A 352 4.30 -6.50 -7.23
C SER A 352 3.58 -7.51 -6.33
N LEU A 353 3.59 -8.79 -6.69
CA LEU A 353 3.03 -9.87 -5.88
C LEU A 353 3.81 -10.01 -4.56
N PHE A 354 5.13 -9.99 -4.60
CA PHE A 354 5.97 -10.05 -3.39
C PHE A 354 5.73 -8.85 -2.48
N ILE A 355 5.70 -7.62 -3.03
CA ILE A 355 5.43 -6.39 -2.27
C ILE A 355 4.05 -6.44 -1.61
N GLY A 356 3.01 -6.79 -2.38
CA GLY A 356 1.66 -6.86 -1.84
C GLY A 356 1.52 -7.90 -0.74
N THR A 357 2.05 -9.11 -0.98
CA THR A 357 1.98 -10.21 -0.01
C THR A 357 2.76 -9.89 1.27
N SER A 358 3.96 -9.29 1.15
CA SER A 358 4.76 -8.95 2.33
C SER A 358 4.13 -7.87 3.21
N ASN A 359 3.46 -6.88 2.62
CA ASN A 359 2.75 -5.85 3.37
C ASN A 359 1.61 -6.46 4.21
N GLU A 360 0.76 -7.26 3.59
CA GLU A 360 -0.40 -7.85 4.27
C GLU A 360 0.01 -8.93 5.29
N LEU A 361 1.01 -9.75 4.93
CA LEU A 361 1.53 -10.78 5.83
C LEU A 361 2.29 -10.18 7.01
N GLY A 362 3.00 -9.05 6.80
CA GLY A 362 3.67 -8.31 7.87
C GLY A 362 2.68 -7.74 8.88
N GLY A 363 1.52 -7.27 8.43
CA GLY A 363 0.44 -6.88 9.32
C GLY A 363 -0.09 -8.04 10.15
N ALA A 364 -0.25 -9.22 9.54
CA ALA A 364 -0.69 -10.44 10.23
C ALA A 364 0.35 -10.93 11.25
N GLU A 365 1.62 -10.98 10.88
CA GLU A 365 2.75 -11.35 11.75
C GLU A 365 2.80 -10.42 12.96
N SER A 366 2.80 -9.12 12.74
CA SER A 366 2.83 -8.12 13.82
C SER A 366 1.65 -8.25 14.77
N GLY A 367 0.43 -8.48 14.24
CA GLY A 367 -0.76 -8.74 15.05
C GLY A 367 -0.66 -10.02 15.88
N PHE A 368 -0.12 -11.10 15.28
CA PHE A 368 0.09 -12.37 15.98
C PHE A 368 1.12 -12.25 17.10
N VAL A 369 2.29 -11.66 16.81
CA VAL A 369 3.36 -11.45 17.81
C VAL A 369 2.87 -10.55 18.95
N ALA A 370 2.17 -9.46 18.62
CA ALA A 370 1.61 -8.57 19.64
C ALA A 370 0.56 -9.27 20.52
N GLN A 371 -0.27 -10.15 19.95
CA GLN A 371 -1.24 -10.94 20.70
C GLN A 371 -0.55 -11.97 21.60
N LEU A 372 0.48 -12.65 21.08
CA LEU A 372 1.22 -13.69 21.80
C LEU A 372 1.91 -13.11 23.04
N PHE A 373 2.69 -12.05 22.87
CA PHE A 373 3.44 -11.41 23.97
C PHE A 373 2.60 -10.47 24.83
N GLY A 374 1.38 -10.11 24.39
CA GLY A 374 0.39 -9.37 25.14
C GLY A 374 -0.54 -10.31 25.92
N ARG A 375 -1.80 -10.38 25.51
CA ARG A 375 -2.87 -11.10 26.24
C ARG A 375 -2.56 -12.57 26.53
N THR A 376 -1.93 -13.30 25.60
CA THR A 376 -1.68 -14.74 25.77
C THR A 376 -0.67 -14.99 26.90
N MET A 377 0.30 -14.10 27.14
CA MET A 377 1.24 -14.17 28.25
C MET A 377 0.79 -13.36 29.48
N GLY A 378 -0.45 -12.88 29.52
CA GLY A 378 -0.99 -12.13 30.66
C GLY A 378 -0.51 -10.67 30.74
N ASN A 379 0.13 -10.15 29.70
CA ASN A 379 0.57 -8.77 29.63
C ASN A 379 -0.50 -7.85 29.00
N PRO A 380 -0.42 -6.52 29.20
CA PRO A 380 -1.23 -5.55 28.45
C PRO A 380 -0.98 -5.67 26.93
N VAL A 381 -2.02 -5.39 26.13
CA VAL A 381 -1.92 -5.43 24.65
C VAL A 381 -0.87 -4.43 24.14
N SER A 382 -0.72 -3.30 24.83
CA SER A 382 0.31 -2.29 24.53
C SER A 382 1.73 -2.83 24.68
N THR A 383 2.00 -3.66 25.71
CA THR A 383 3.31 -4.33 25.86
C THR A 383 3.59 -5.28 24.71
N GLY A 384 2.59 -6.09 24.31
CA GLY A 384 2.71 -6.97 23.16
C GLY A 384 2.98 -6.20 21.86
N ALA A 385 2.32 -5.05 21.67
CA ALA A 385 2.55 -4.18 20.50
C ALA A 385 3.99 -3.62 20.47
N VAL A 386 4.51 -3.17 21.63
CA VAL A 386 5.91 -2.70 21.73
C VAL A 386 6.90 -3.81 21.39
N ILE A 387 6.70 -5.02 21.96
CA ILE A 387 7.57 -6.17 21.69
C ILE A 387 7.54 -6.51 20.19
N SER A 388 6.36 -6.56 19.57
CA SER A 388 6.22 -6.85 18.15
C SER A 388 6.97 -5.83 17.28
N VAL A 389 6.77 -4.54 17.52
CA VAL A 389 7.43 -3.47 16.75
C VAL A 389 8.94 -3.49 16.94
N VAL A 390 9.42 -3.66 18.16
CA VAL A 390 10.86 -3.68 18.47
C VAL A 390 11.50 -4.93 17.86
N SER A 391 10.91 -6.11 18.05
CA SER A 391 11.43 -7.36 17.45
C SER A 391 11.42 -7.30 15.93
N GLY A 392 10.41 -6.70 15.34
CA GLY A 392 10.32 -6.48 13.90
C GLY A 392 11.43 -5.56 13.37
N GLY A 393 11.71 -4.47 14.08
CA GLY A 393 12.84 -3.59 13.75
C GLY A 393 14.20 -4.27 13.87
N ILE A 394 14.42 -5.09 14.92
CA ILE A 394 15.63 -5.92 15.08
C ILE A 394 15.71 -6.93 13.93
N GLY A 395 14.61 -7.63 13.61
CA GLY A 395 14.53 -8.56 12.48
C GLY A 395 14.90 -7.91 11.17
N THR A 396 14.40 -6.69 10.90
CA THR A 396 14.76 -5.89 9.72
C THR A 396 16.27 -5.64 9.64
N ILE A 397 16.93 -5.28 10.73
CA ILE A 397 18.39 -5.07 10.76
C ILE A 397 19.12 -6.39 10.48
N LEU A 398 18.69 -7.50 11.09
CA LEU A 398 19.25 -8.82 10.84
C LEU A 398 19.12 -9.24 9.37
N VAL A 399 17.98 -8.93 8.75
CA VAL A 399 17.77 -9.17 7.31
C VAL A 399 18.76 -8.35 6.48
N VAL A 400 19.00 -7.08 6.81
CA VAL A 400 20.00 -6.26 6.10
C VAL A 400 21.38 -6.88 6.18
N ILE A 401 21.80 -7.33 7.38
CA ILE A 401 23.08 -8.00 7.57
C ILE A 401 23.15 -9.30 6.77
N ALA A 402 22.13 -10.15 6.84
CA ALA A 402 22.07 -11.42 6.12
C ALA A 402 22.14 -11.18 4.61
N VAL A 403 21.36 -10.26 4.06
CA VAL A 403 21.35 -9.93 2.62
C VAL A 403 22.69 -9.37 2.18
N ALA A 404 23.31 -8.48 2.98
CA ALA A 404 24.63 -7.92 2.66
C ALA A 404 25.75 -8.96 2.65
N LEU A 405 25.61 -10.05 3.42
CA LEU A 405 26.56 -11.18 3.47
C LEU A 405 26.29 -12.21 2.34
N ILE A 406 25.03 -12.57 2.12
CA ILE A 406 24.62 -13.60 1.13
C ILE A 406 24.77 -13.06 -0.30
N TRP A 407 24.43 -11.80 -0.53
CA TRP A 407 24.51 -11.16 -1.86
C TRP A 407 25.45 -9.95 -1.85
N PRO A 408 26.77 -10.14 -1.74
CA PRO A 408 27.74 -9.04 -1.71
C PRO A 408 27.73 -8.19 -3.00
N GLN A 409 27.16 -8.70 -4.11
CA GLN A 409 26.96 -7.97 -5.35
C GLN A 409 26.08 -6.74 -5.16
N ILE A 410 25.05 -6.81 -4.29
CA ILE A 410 24.18 -5.66 -3.96
C ILE A 410 25.03 -4.54 -3.35
N ARG A 411 25.88 -4.85 -2.37
CA ARG A 411 26.74 -3.86 -1.71
C ARG A 411 27.72 -3.20 -2.65
N LYS A 412 28.17 -3.92 -3.69
CA LYS A 412 29.13 -3.45 -4.70
C LYS A 412 28.45 -2.73 -5.86
N TYR A 413 27.12 -2.77 -5.97
CA TYR A 413 26.40 -2.13 -7.06
C TYR A 413 26.57 -0.60 -7.00
N GLY A 414 27.04 -0.03 -8.12
CA GLY A 414 27.41 1.39 -8.24
C GLY A 414 26.25 2.28 -8.67
N ARG A 415 26.41 2.90 -9.84
CA ARG A 415 25.46 3.87 -10.41
C ARG A 415 24.24 3.22 -11.04
N LEU A 416 23.11 3.96 -11.01
CA LEU A 416 21.85 3.56 -11.67
C LEU A 416 21.76 4.01 -13.14
N ASP A 417 22.69 4.83 -13.59
CA ASP A 417 22.71 5.44 -14.93
C ASP A 417 23.40 4.57 -16.00
N GLY A 418 23.76 3.34 -15.69
CA GLY A 418 24.25 2.36 -16.68
C GLY A 418 25.67 2.63 -17.23
N ALA A 419 26.43 3.52 -16.59
CA ALA A 419 27.82 3.81 -16.94
C ALA A 419 28.80 3.08 -16.00
#